data_38d0786116b4a48f19a92828f9966b11
#
_entry.id   38d0786116b4a48f19a92828f9966b11
#
_cell.length_a   1.000
_cell.length_b   1.000
_cell.length_c   1.000
_cell.angle_alpha   90.00
_cell.angle_beta   90.00
_cell.angle_gamma   90.00
#
_symmetry.space_group_name_H-M   'P 1'
#
loop_
_entity.id
_entity.type
_entity.pdbx_description
1 polymer ?
#
loop_
_entity_poly.entity_id
_entity_poly.type
_entity_poly.pdbx_seq_one_letter_code
_entity_poly.pdbx_strand_id
1 'polypeptide(L)'
;PGIPAVQQLVVDGAAEIVKNYDVDGIHLDDYFYPGTDFADEATYERYGQDFSKIGDWRRDNVNTLIAALDETLHTLDKNLSFGVSPAGIWENKSANSKGSNTQGQSSYSELYCDSLQWINAGTVDYICPQLYWSIGFEPADFQTLVKWWQKAVSTSDVALYIGIGAYR
;
A
#
# COMPACT_ATOMS: atom_id res chain seq x y z
N PRO A 1 -11.48 -6.39 -0.63
CA PRO A 1 -10.53 -6.98 0.35
C PRO A 1 -11.21 -7.47 1.64
N GLY A 2 -12.38 -6.92 2.05
CA GLY A 2 -13.03 -7.21 3.31
C GLY A 2 -13.68 -8.60 3.47
N ILE A 3 -13.58 -9.48 2.49
CA ILE A 3 -14.08 -10.86 2.55
C ILE A 3 -12.87 -11.80 2.64
N PRO A 4 -12.70 -12.57 3.73
CA PRO A 4 -11.51 -13.43 3.93
C PRO A 4 -11.25 -14.40 2.78
N ALA A 5 -12.29 -15.02 2.21
CA ALA A 5 -12.15 -15.92 1.08
C ALA A 5 -11.62 -15.22 -0.20
N VAL A 6 -11.89 -13.92 -0.36
CA VAL A 6 -11.36 -13.12 -1.49
C VAL A 6 -9.88 -12.78 -1.24
N GLN A 7 -9.50 -12.48 -0.01
CA GLN A 7 -8.08 -12.29 0.34
C GLN A 7 -7.30 -13.58 0.06
N GLN A 8 -7.81 -14.74 0.50
CA GLN A 8 -7.18 -16.02 0.24
C GLN A 8 -7.03 -16.30 -1.25
N LEU A 9 -8.03 -15.98 -2.07
CA LEU A 9 -7.94 -16.13 -3.53
C LEU A 9 -6.80 -15.30 -4.15
N VAL A 10 -6.57 -14.09 -3.64
CA VAL A 10 -5.45 -13.24 -4.10
C VAL A 10 -4.10 -13.85 -3.69
N VAL A 11 -3.99 -14.32 -2.45
CA VAL A 11 -2.79 -14.99 -1.93
C VAL A 11 -2.49 -16.26 -2.72
N ASP A 12 -3.51 -17.09 -2.98
CA ASP A 12 -3.37 -18.33 -3.76
C ASP A 12 -2.93 -18.03 -5.19
N GLY A 13 -3.46 -16.98 -5.81
CA GLY A 13 -3.07 -16.55 -7.16
C GLY A 13 -1.61 -16.10 -7.23
N ALA A 14 -1.13 -15.32 -6.26
CA ALA A 14 0.27 -14.93 -6.18
C ALA A 14 1.18 -16.15 -5.95
N ALA A 15 0.79 -17.06 -5.06
CA ALA A 15 1.50 -18.30 -4.81
C ALA A 15 1.55 -19.22 -6.05
N GLU A 16 0.48 -19.26 -6.86
CA GLU A 16 0.44 -20.01 -8.10
C GLU A 16 1.46 -19.47 -9.12
N ILE A 17 1.58 -18.14 -9.23
CA ILE A 17 2.59 -17.52 -10.11
C ILE A 17 4.00 -17.96 -9.71
N VAL A 18 4.35 -17.84 -8.44
CA VAL A 18 5.69 -18.23 -7.93
C VAL A 18 5.98 -19.70 -8.13
N LYS A 19 4.98 -20.57 -7.98
CA LYS A 19 5.15 -22.04 -8.16
C LYS A 19 5.33 -22.47 -9.61
N ASN A 20 4.79 -21.73 -10.56
CA ASN A 20 4.71 -22.15 -11.96
C ASN A 20 5.64 -21.35 -12.90
N TYR A 21 6.18 -20.22 -12.45
CA TYR A 21 7.01 -19.34 -13.27
C TYR A 21 8.28 -18.95 -12.51
N ASP A 22 9.38 -18.83 -13.24
CA ASP A 22 10.66 -18.34 -12.72
C ASP A 22 10.61 -16.79 -12.65
N VAL A 23 10.16 -16.29 -11.51
CA VAL A 23 9.99 -14.85 -11.24
C VAL A 23 10.89 -14.43 -10.08
N ASP A 24 11.48 -13.24 -10.16
CA ASP A 24 12.33 -12.66 -9.11
C ASP A 24 11.51 -11.97 -8.00
N GLY A 25 10.22 -11.74 -8.23
CA GLY A 25 9.37 -11.05 -7.26
C GLY A 25 7.92 -10.93 -7.68
N ILE A 26 7.11 -10.47 -6.73
CA ILE A 26 5.71 -10.09 -6.93
C ILE A 26 5.55 -8.61 -6.60
N HIS A 27 4.87 -7.89 -7.47
CA HIS A 27 4.58 -6.47 -7.29
C HIS A 27 3.07 -6.22 -7.36
N LEU A 28 2.55 -5.45 -6.40
CA LEU A 28 1.17 -5.00 -6.42
C LEU A 28 1.07 -3.52 -6.73
N ASP A 29 0.08 -3.17 -7.54
CA ASP A 29 -0.33 -1.79 -7.73
C ASP A 29 -1.40 -1.36 -6.71
N ASP A 30 -1.59 -0.07 -6.50
CA ASP A 30 -2.46 0.51 -5.46
C ASP A 30 -3.92 0.63 -5.93
N TYR A 31 -4.62 -0.48 -6.00
CA TYR A 31 -6.04 -0.52 -6.35
C TYR A 31 -6.85 -1.42 -5.40
N PHE A 32 -6.58 -1.34 -4.09
CA PHE A 32 -7.27 -2.16 -3.08
C PHE A 32 -8.70 -1.68 -2.83
N TYR A 33 -8.88 -0.37 -2.63
CA TYR A 33 -10.17 0.29 -2.57
C TYR A 33 -10.20 1.45 -3.56
N PRO A 34 -11.26 1.59 -4.38
CA PRO A 34 -11.31 2.62 -5.42
C PRO A 34 -11.62 4.03 -4.88
N GLY A 35 -12.02 4.14 -3.61
CA GLY A 35 -12.38 5.41 -2.98
C GLY A 35 -13.21 5.22 -1.72
N THR A 36 -13.68 6.34 -1.17
CA THR A 36 -14.43 6.38 0.09
C THR A 36 -15.87 5.91 -0.04
N ASP A 37 -16.46 6.00 -1.21
CA ASP A 37 -17.85 5.67 -1.55
C ASP A 37 -18.04 4.20 -2.00
N PHE A 38 -17.08 3.34 -1.68
CA PHE A 38 -17.18 1.91 -1.98
C PHE A 38 -18.26 1.24 -1.15
N ALA A 39 -19.22 0.60 -1.83
CA ALA A 39 -20.40 -0.01 -1.21
C ALA A 39 -20.08 -1.38 -0.58
N ASP A 40 -19.56 -1.40 0.64
CA ASP A 40 -19.21 -2.60 1.40
C ASP A 40 -19.78 -2.63 2.83
N GLU A 41 -20.80 -1.83 3.12
CA GLU A 41 -21.43 -1.73 4.44
C GLU A 41 -21.92 -3.10 4.95
N ALA A 42 -22.58 -3.88 4.09
CA ALA A 42 -23.06 -5.22 4.44
C ALA A 42 -21.90 -6.19 4.75
N THR A 43 -20.74 -5.99 4.12
CA THR A 43 -19.54 -6.77 4.40
C THR A 43 -18.91 -6.34 5.72
N TYR A 44 -18.91 -5.04 6.00
CA TYR A 44 -18.46 -4.48 7.28
C TYR A 44 -19.33 -4.96 8.45
N GLU A 45 -20.66 -4.95 8.30
CA GLU A 45 -21.59 -5.50 9.29
C GLU A 45 -21.28 -6.96 9.63
N ARG A 46 -20.82 -7.74 8.64
CA ARG A 46 -20.53 -9.15 8.82
C ARG A 46 -19.15 -9.45 9.38
N TYR A 47 -18.12 -8.69 8.96
CA TYR A 47 -16.71 -9.01 9.23
C TYR A 47 -15.94 -7.91 9.96
N GLY A 48 -16.54 -6.73 10.16
CA GLY A 48 -15.88 -5.58 10.76
C GLY A 48 -16.36 -5.23 12.17
N GLN A 49 -17.01 -6.16 12.89
CA GLN A 49 -17.68 -5.89 14.18
C GLN A 49 -16.71 -5.45 15.28
N ASP A 50 -15.42 -5.79 15.18
CA ASP A 50 -14.37 -5.40 16.13
C ASP A 50 -13.88 -3.95 15.90
N PHE A 51 -14.31 -3.31 14.82
CA PHE A 51 -13.91 -1.95 14.45
C PHE A 51 -15.05 -0.96 14.67
N SER A 52 -14.74 0.17 15.31
CA SER A 52 -15.71 1.26 15.52
C SER A 52 -15.93 2.12 14.27
N LYS A 53 -15.03 2.04 13.28
CA LYS A 53 -15.08 2.82 12.04
C LYS A 53 -14.76 1.93 10.84
N ILE A 54 -15.58 2.03 9.81
CA ILE A 54 -15.40 1.30 8.57
C ILE A 54 -14.04 1.57 7.89
N GLY A 55 -13.52 2.80 7.99
CA GLY A 55 -12.21 3.15 7.42
C GLY A 55 -11.04 2.43 8.10
N ASP A 56 -11.13 2.17 9.41
CA ASP A 56 -10.12 1.42 10.15
C ASP A 56 -10.15 -0.06 9.73
N TRP A 57 -11.34 -0.63 9.60
CA TRP A 57 -11.54 -1.98 9.08
C TRP A 57 -11.05 -2.15 7.64
N ARG A 58 -11.30 -1.15 6.77
CA ARG A 58 -10.80 -1.20 5.38
C ARG A 58 -9.28 -1.20 5.33
N ARG A 59 -8.60 -0.39 6.15
CA ARG A 59 -7.13 -0.39 6.26
C ARG A 59 -6.60 -1.71 6.82
N ASP A 60 -7.25 -2.24 7.84
CA ASP A 60 -6.88 -3.53 8.41
C ASP A 60 -6.99 -4.68 7.40
N ASN A 61 -8.04 -4.69 6.58
CA ASN A 61 -8.18 -5.66 5.50
C ASN A 61 -7.02 -5.62 4.50
N VAL A 62 -6.55 -4.42 4.15
CA VAL A 62 -5.41 -4.27 3.24
C VAL A 62 -4.11 -4.68 3.94
N ASN A 63 -3.90 -4.26 5.19
CA ASN A 63 -2.73 -4.64 5.97
C ASN A 63 -2.64 -6.16 6.16
N THR A 64 -3.76 -6.82 6.44
CA THR A 64 -3.84 -8.28 6.57
C THR A 64 -3.51 -8.98 5.26
N LEU A 65 -4.02 -8.47 4.12
CA LEU A 65 -3.70 -9.03 2.80
C LEU A 65 -2.20 -8.90 2.48
N ILE A 66 -1.60 -7.74 2.72
CA ILE A 66 -0.17 -7.50 2.48
C ILE A 66 0.68 -8.44 3.35
N ALA A 67 0.37 -8.56 4.64
CA ALA A 67 1.08 -9.46 5.54
C ALA A 67 0.95 -10.95 5.13
N ALA A 68 -0.25 -11.38 4.69
CA ALA A 68 -0.47 -12.74 4.24
C ALA A 68 0.28 -13.06 2.93
N LEU A 69 0.38 -12.08 2.03
CA LEU A 69 1.19 -12.21 0.81
C LEU A 69 2.68 -12.33 1.15
N ASP A 70 3.21 -11.44 1.97
CA ASP A 70 4.60 -11.46 2.42
C ASP A 70 4.97 -12.83 3.03
N GLU A 71 4.21 -13.30 4.02
CA GLU A 71 4.43 -14.59 4.67
C GLU A 71 4.37 -15.76 3.67
N THR A 72 3.39 -15.77 2.77
CA THR A 72 3.20 -16.84 1.80
C THR A 72 4.32 -16.87 0.78
N LEU A 73 4.68 -15.73 0.22
CA LEU A 73 5.70 -15.60 -0.81
C LEU A 73 7.08 -16.00 -0.28
N HIS A 74 7.48 -15.49 0.89
CA HIS A 74 8.77 -15.83 1.50
C HIS A 74 8.83 -17.24 2.07
N THR A 75 7.68 -17.88 2.37
CA THR A 75 7.62 -19.31 2.66
C THR A 75 7.92 -20.15 1.43
N LEU A 76 7.50 -19.71 0.24
CA LEU A 76 7.77 -20.40 -1.03
C LEU A 76 9.22 -20.18 -1.51
N ASP A 77 9.68 -18.95 -1.48
CA ASP A 77 11.07 -18.60 -1.76
C ASP A 77 11.49 -17.37 -0.94
N LYS A 78 12.41 -17.57 0.00
CA LYS A 78 12.94 -16.53 0.90
C LYS A 78 13.73 -15.42 0.19
N ASN A 79 14.13 -15.62 -1.06
CA ASN A 79 14.87 -14.63 -1.85
C ASN A 79 13.95 -13.83 -2.79
N LEU A 80 12.67 -14.18 -2.85
CA LEU A 80 11.69 -13.48 -3.67
C LEU A 80 11.51 -12.05 -3.16
N SER A 81 11.43 -11.09 -4.06
CA SER A 81 11.13 -9.70 -3.69
C SER A 81 9.63 -9.44 -3.73
N PHE A 82 9.07 -8.88 -2.65
CA PHE A 82 7.68 -8.46 -2.60
C PHE A 82 7.58 -6.94 -2.37
N GLY A 83 6.84 -6.25 -3.22
CA GLY A 83 6.67 -4.81 -3.10
C GLY A 83 5.35 -4.27 -3.63
N VAL A 84 5.09 -3.01 -3.30
CA VAL A 84 3.84 -2.31 -3.64
C VAL A 84 4.14 -0.91 -4.19
N SER A 85 3.37 -0.48 -5.21
CA SER A 85 3.34 0.89 -5.73
C SER A 85 2.13 1.66 -5.17
N PRO A 86 2.17 2.22 -3.95
CA PRO A 86 1.06 3.00 -3.43
C PRO A 86 0.95 4.36 -4.12
N ALA A 87 -0.20 5.04 -4.00
CA ALA A 87 -0.34 6.43 -4.39
C ALA A 87 0.71 7.30 -3.70
N GLY A 88 1.22 8.31 -4.40
CA GLY A 88 2.38 9.09 -3.99
C GLY A 88 2.22 9.91 -2.71
N ILE A 89 0.99 10.26 -2.32
CA ILE A 89 0.67 10.94 -1.06
C ILE A 89 0.10 9.93 -0.07
N TRP A 90 0.86 9.59 0.98
CA TRP A 90 0.33 8.75 2.06
C TRP A 90 -0.81 9.46 2.80
N GLU A 91 -0.55 10.66 3.31
CA GLU A 91 -1.56 11.55 3.89
C GLU A 91 -1.08 13.00 3.81
N ASN A 92 -2.01 13.95 3.73
CA ASN A 92 -1.71 15.37 3.79
C ASN A 92 -1.41 15.79 5.22
N LYS A 93 -0.40 16.63 5.42
CA LYS A 93 0.01 17.12 6.75
C LYS A 93 -1.11 17.89 7.48
N SER A 94 -2.04 18.48 6.75
CA SER A 94 -3.21 19.15 7.32
C SER A 94 -4.19 18.19 8.02
N ALA A 95 -4.26 16.93 7.55
CA ALA A 95 -5.11 15.90 8.13
C ALA A 95 -4.37 15.04 9.17
N ASN A 96 -3.06 14.80 8.97
CA ASN A 96 -2.24 14.01 9.89
C ASN A 96 -0.83 14.61 9.99
N SER A 97 -0.36 14.89 11.21
CA SER A 97 0.96 15.50 11.45
C SER A 97 2.14 14.70 10.90
N LYS A 98 1.97 13.38 10.67
CA LYS A 98 2.96 12.51 10.00
C LYS A 98 2.95 12.66 8.48
N GLY A 99 1.93 13.26 7.91
CA GLY A 99 1.74 13.42 6.46
C GLY A 99 2.75 14.36 5.81
N SER A 100 2.76 14.35 4.49
CA SER A 100 3.56 15.25 3.66
C SER A 100 2.92 16.64 3.54
N ASN A 101 3.72 17.66 3.22
CA ASN A 101 3.21 19.00 2.96
C ASN A 101 2.63 19.06 1.54
N THR A 102 1.46 18.47 1.37
CA THR A 102 0.75 18.28 0.11
C THR A 102 -0.73 18.57 0.26
N GLN A 103 -1.42 18.69 -0.89
CA GLN A 103 -2.87 18.88 -1.00
C GLN A 103 -3.36 18.02 -2.17
N GLY A 104 -3.69 16.77 -1.90
CA GLY A 104 -4.15 15.84 -2.94
C GLY A 104 -4.79 14.60 -2.33
N GLN A 105 -5.26 13.71 -3.20
CA GLN A 105 -5.83 12.44 -2.76
C GLN A 105 -4.80 11.65 -1.95
N SER A 106 -5.20 11.22 -0.77
CA SER A 106 -4.34 10.45 0.14
C SER A 106 -4.63 8.96 0.08
N SER A 107 -3.58 8.15 0.12
CA SER A 107 -3.72 6.69 0.15
C SER A 107 -4.28 6.20 1.49
N TYR A 108 -3.90 6.80 2.60
CA TYR A 108 -4.32 6.40 3.94
C TYR A 108 -5.83 6.63 4.19
N SER A 109 -6.33 7.86 3.95
CA SER A 109 -7.71 8.22 4.29
C SER A 109 -8.72 7.87 3.21
N GLU A 110 -8.32 7.88 1.93
CA GLU A 110 -9.25 7.78 0.81
C GLU A 110 -9.15 6.43 0.09
N LEU A 111 -7.96 5.82 0.03
CA LEU A 111 -7.75 4.52 -0.62
C LEU A 111 -7.52 3.39 0.41
N TYR A 112 -7.48 3.72 1.69
CA TYR A 112 -7.30 2.79 2.82
C TYR A 112 -6.00 1.98 2.77
N CYS A 113 -4.94 2.56 2.20
CA CYS A 113 -3.61 1.97 2.10
C CYS A 113 -2.68 2.57 3.15
N ASP A 114 -2.34 1.81 4.19
CA ASP A 114 -1.43 2.24 5.23
C ASP A 114 0.00 1.77 4.96
N SER A 115 0.63 2.35 3.94
CA SER A 115 2.01 2.00 3.57
C SER A 115 3.04 2.25 4.66
N LEU A 116 2.80 3.19 5.59
CA LEU A 116 3.66 3.34 6.78
C LEU A 116 3.58 2.12 7.70
N GLN A 117 2.41 1.51 7.84
CA GLN A 117 2.25 0.27 8.60
C GLN A 117 3.06 -0.88 7.96
N TRP A 118 3.02 -1.01 6.64
CA TRP A 118 3.78 -2.05 5.93
C TRP A 118 5.29 -1.88 6.08
N ILE A 119 5.78 -0.63 5.95
CA ILE A 119 7.19 -0.29 6.16
C ILE A 119 7.62 -0.61 7.60
N ASN A 120 6.84 -0.20 8.59
CA ASN A 120 7.17 -0.40 9.99
C ASN A 120 7.10 -1.87 10.43
N ALA A 121 6.19 -2.64 9.84
CA ALA A 121 6.04 -4.07 10.11
C ALA A 121 7.03 -4.94 9.32
N GLY A 122 7.68 -4.38 8.27
CA GLY A 122 8.56 -5.13 7.38
C GLY A 122 7.81 -6.18 6.55
N THR A 123 6.56 -5.90 6.15
CA THR A 123 5.73 -6.79 5.33
C THR A 123 5.83 -6.49 3.83
N VAL A 124 6.82 -5.74 3.44
CA VAL A 124 7.26 -5.51 2.05
C VAL A 124 8.77 -5.37 2.02
N ASP A 125 9.43 -5.87 0.99
CA ASP A 125 10.88 -5.67 0.78
C ASP A 125 11.18 -4.29 0.20
N TYR A 126 10.27 -3.77 -0.59
CA TYR A 126 10.37 -2.43 -1.14
C TYR A 126 9.02 -1.74 -1.30
N ILE A 127 9.08 -0.42 -1.34
CA ILE A 127 7.94 0.44 -1.64
C ILE A 127 8.28 1.32 -2.85
N CYS A 128 7.34 1.48 -3.80
CA CYS A 128 7.53 2.25 -5.02
C CYS A 128 6.41 3.28 -5.22
N PRO A 129 6.32 4.34 -4.38
CA PRO A 129 5.25 5.32 -4.47
C PRO A 129 5.20 6.01 -5.83
N GLN A 130 4.01 6.25 -6.34
CA GLN A 130 3.73 6.81 -7.66
C GLN A 130 3.79 8.34 -7.60
N LEU A 131 4.98 8.93 -7.85
CA LEU A 131 5.20 10.37 -7.81
C LEU A 131 5.13 10.95 -9.23
N TYR A 132 3.93 11.05 -9.79
CA TYR A 132 3.69 11.46 -11.17
C TYR A 132 3.52 12.98 -11.35
N TRP A 133 4.09 13.77 -10.44
CA TRP A 133 4.07 15.24 -10.48
C TRP A 133 5.44 15.81 -10.79
N SER A 134 5.46 17.04 -11.33
CA SER A 134 6.71 17.74 -11.61
C SER A 134 7.30 18.39 -10.35
N ILE A 135 8.59 18.69 -10.39
CA ILE A 135 9.25 19.57 -9.42
C ILE A 135 8.58 20.94 -9.49
N GLY A 136 8.20 21.50 -8.34
CA GLY A 136 7.54 22.79 -8.22
C GLY A 136 6.03 22.76 -8.43
N PHE A 137 5.41 21.58 -8.59
CA PHE A 137 3.95 21.47 -8.57
C PHE A 137 3.44 21.59 -7.13
N GLU A 138 3.00 22.79 -6.74
CA GLU A 138 2.71 23.16 -5.35
C GLU A 138 1.81 22.18 -4.58
N PRO A 139 0.71 21.65 -5.15
CA PRO A 139 -0.14 20.69 -4.42
C PRO A 139 0.54 19.35 -4.09
N ALA A 140 1.52 18.92 -4.90
CA ALA A 140 2.21 17.65 -4.73
C ALA A 140 3.62 17.70 -5.34
N ASP A 141 4.47 18.58 -4.81
CA ASP A 141 5.83 18.77 -5.31
C ASP A 141 6.65 17.49 -5.17
N PHE A 142 7.24 17.07 -6.28
CA PHE A 142 8.06 15.86 -6.39
C PHE A 142 9.17 15.80 -5.35
N GLN A 143 9.93 16.88 -5.16
CA GLN A 143 11.05 16.91 -4.20
C GLN A 143 10.57 16.77 -2.76
N THR A 144 9.44 17.39 -2.43
CA THR A 144 8.80 17.30 -1.12
C THR A 144 8.40 15.86 -0.82
N LEU A 145 7.79 15.18 -1.79
CA LEU A 145 7.36 13.79 -1.65
C LEU A 145 8.55 12.81 -1.58
N VAL A 146 9.57 12.98 -2.41
CA VAL A 146 10.79 12.16 -2.33
C VAL A 146 11.42 12.24 -0.94
N LYS A 147 11.59 13.46 -0.39
CA LYS A 147 12.13 13.65 0.95
C LYS A 147 11.26 13.03 2.04
N TRP A 148 9.94 13.11 1.88
CA TRP A 148 9.01 12.50 2.82
C TRP A 148 9.13 10.97 2.82
N TRP A 149 9.15 10.34 1.64
CA TRP A 149 9.32 8.89 1.50
C TRP A 149 10.69 8.40 1.97
N GLN A 150 11.77 9.14 1.68
CA GLN A 150 13.11 8.84 2.23
C GLN A 150 13.10 8.81 3.76
N LYS A 151 12.40 9.75 4.39
CA LYS A 151 12.24 9.76 5.84
C LYS A 151 11.37 8.60 6.32
N ALA A 152 10.32 8.25 5.60
CA ALA A 152 9.41 7.16 5.96
C ALA A 152 10.12 5.81 6.06
N VAL A 153 11.05 5.52 5.14
CA VAL A 153 11.81 4.25 5.14
C VAL A 153 13.10 4.30 5.96
N SER A 154 13.52 5.46 6.48
CA SER A 154 14.87 5.69 7.03
C SER A 154 15.27 4.83 8.23
N THR A 155 14.30 4.20 8.90
CA THR A 155 14.50 3.35 10.07
C THR A 155 14.08 1.89 9.84
N SER A 156 13.92 1.50 8.59
CA SER A 156 13.53 0.15 8.17
C SER A 156 14.53 -0.41 7.16
N ASP A 157 14.46 -1.71 6.91
CA ASP A 157 15.22 -2.38 5.85
C ASP A 157 14.49 -2.34 4.49
N VAL A 158 13.32 -1.69 4.41
CA VAL A 158 12.50 -1.58 3.19
C VAL A 158 13.18 -0.66 2.19
N ALA A 159 13.44 -1.16 0.99
CA ALA A 159 14.02 -0.38 -0.09
C ALA A 159 13.00 0.62 -0.66
N LEU A 160 13.48 1.82 -1.02
CA LEU A 160 12.64 2.85 -1.66
C LEU A 160 13.00 2.97 -3.13
N TYR A 161 12.01 2.72 -3.98
CA TYR A 161 12.01 3.11 -5.39
C TYR A 161 11.02 4.25 -5.59
N ILE A 162 11.16 5.01 -6.66
CA ILE A 162 10.23 6.10 -6.98
C ILE A 162 9.62 5.85 -8.35
N GLY A 163 8.31 5.66 -8.37
CA GLY A 163 7.53 5.59 -9.61
C GLY A 163 7.43 6.96 -10.26
N ILE A 164 7.85 7.08 -11.51
CA ILE A 164 7.81 8.32 -12.30
C ILE A 164 6.98 8.16 -13.56
N GLY A 165 6.32 9.24 -14.01
CA GLY A 165 5.53 9.28 -15.23
C GLY A 165 6.41 9.51 -16.47
N ALA A 166 6.92 8.44 -17.08
CA ALA A 166 7.80 8.54 -18.26
C ALA A 166 7.11 9.10 -19.52
N TYR A 167 5.81 9.34 -19.47
CA TYR A 167 5.00 9.91 -20.56
C TYR A 167 4.89 11.44 -20.50
N ARG A 168 5.55 12.12 -19.56
CA ARG A 168 5.51 13.57 -19.34
C ARG A 168 6.84 14.22 -19.67
#